data_f21b26920ee6ddc7003d31c8fecbe9f8
#
_entry.id   f21b26920ee6ddc7003d31c8fecbe9f8
#
_cell.length_a   1.000
_cell.length_b   1.000
_cell.length_c   1.000
_cell.angle_alpha   90.00
_cell.angle_beta   90.00
_cell.angle_gamma   90.00
#
_symmetry.space_group_name_H-M   'P 1'
#
loop_
_entity.id
_entity.type
_entity.pdbx_description
1 polymer ?
#
loop_
_entity_poly.entity_id
_entity_poly.type
_entity_poly.pdbx_seq_one_letter_code
_entity_poly.pdbx_strand_id
1 'polypeptide(L)'
;MNKPRAVRRDVNGVLLLDKPLGLTSQQAVSKVKWLFSARKAGHTGTLDPMASGLLPIGLGEATKFSQFLLDAEKGYRASLRLGATTNTGDSEGEILERRPVTVTAEDIARVLPSFFGAQTQIPPMHSALKVAGKPLYSYAREGVTIERQARSIVIEDIQVIDFNENILDIRVRCSKGTYIRVLAEDIGAALGCGAHLAALSRESAGGFTLSEAVSFDTLETLSLEDRMAALLPIDAFATSLDRMVLDPAQARRIVTGLTVPLPEVQDGLYRVYAALEGFLGVGEVEGGLLKARRLTTQLQGKEQMENCLSNPAVTG
;
A
#
# COMPACT_ATOMS: atom_id res chain seq x y z
N MET A 1 -37.49 -0.56 -12.10
CA MET A 1 -36.69 -0.20 -13.29
C MET A 1 -35.23 -0.58 -13.03
N ASN A 2 -34.69 -1.60 -13.72
CA ASN A 2 -33.29 -1.96 -13.63
C ASN A 2 -32.47 -0.82 -14.26
N LYS A 3 -31.66 -0.10 -13.45
CA LYS A 3 -30.66 0.82 -13.99
C LYS A 3 -29.73 0.06 -14.94
N PRO A 4 -29.47 0.57 -16.15
CA PRO A 4 -28.54 -0.10 -17.07
C PRO A 4 -27.19 -0.26 -16.38
N ARG A 5 -26.67 -1.48 -16.40
CA ARG A 5 -25.35 -1.81 -15.84
C ARG A 5 -24.31 -0.98 -16.59
N ALA A 6 -23.63 -0.06 -15.89
CA ALA A 6 -22.60 0.75 -16.52
C ALA A 6 -21.57 -0.16 -17.21
N VAL A 7 -21.24 0.17 -18.47
CA VAL A 7 -20.25 -0.55 -19.26
C VAL A 7 -18.90 -0.45 -18.57
N ARG A 8 -18.32 -1.57 -18.14
CA ARG A 8 -17.00 -1.64 -17.52
C ARG A 8 -15.92 -1.62 -18.59
N ARG A 9 -14.86 -0.84 -18.32
CA ARG A 9 -13.72 -0.63 -19.24
C ARG A 9 -12.46 -1.28 -18.71
N ASP A 10 -11.52 -1.59 -19.62
CA ASP A 10 -10.17 -2.02 -19.27
C ASP A 10 -9.31 -0.79 -18.99
N VAL A 11 -9.42 -0.30 -17.77
CA VAL A 11 -8.62 0.83 -17.27
C VAL A 11 -7.40 0.27 -16.55
N ASN A 12 -6.21 0.71 -16.93
CA ASN A 12 -4.93 0.22 -16.39
C ASN A 12 -4.08 1.39 -15.90
N GLY A 13 -3.52 1.27 -14.72
CA GLY A 13 -2.66 2.29 -14.11
C GLY A 13 -2.80 2.32 -12.60
N VAL A 14 -2.09 3.25 -11.98
CA VAL A 14 -2.07 3.44 -10.53
C VAL A 14 -2.64 4.82 -10.20
N LEU A 15 -3.64 4.87 -9.32
CA LEU A 15 -4.16 6.09 -8.74
C LEU A 15 -3.57 6.27 -7.34
N LEU A 16 -3.00 7.43 -7.05
CA LEU A 16 -2.68 7.86 -5.71
C LEU A 16 -3.89 8.61 -5.15
N LEU A 17 -4.66 7.97 -4.27
CA LEU A 17 -5.84 8.55 -3.67
C LEU A 17 -5.50 9.15 -2.30
N ASP A 18 -5.89 10.39 -2.05
CA ASP A 18 -6.05 10.91 -0.69
C ASP A 18 -7.38 10.39 -0.14
N LYS A 19 -7.31 9.36 0.69
CA LYS A 19 -8.50 8.74 1.29
C LYS A 19 -9.06 9.63 2.39
N PRO A 20 -10.30 10.11 2.31
CA PRO A 20 -10.90 10.86 3.41
C PRO A 20 -11.20 9.96 4.62
N LEU A 21 -11.45 10.59 5.76
CA LEU A 21 -11.98 9.95 6.96
C LEU A 21 -13.35 9.30 6.68
N GLY A 22 -13.73 8.33 7.51
CA GLY A 22 -15.04 7.69 7.52
C GLY A 22 -15.24 6.57 6.48
N LEU A 23 -14.34 6.43 5.50
CA LEU A 23 -14.42 5.36 4.50
C LEU A 23 -13.44 4.23 4.83
N THR A 24 -13.88 2.99 4.70
CA THR A 24 -12.96 1.86 4.63
C THR A 24 -12.15 1.91 3.32
N SER A 25 -10.96 1.33 3.30
CA SER A 25 -10.16 1.21 2.06
C SER A 25 -10.93 0.50 0.95
N GLN A 26 -11.76 -0.50 1.29
CA GLN A 26 -12.57 -1.22 0.29
C GLN A 26 -13.70 -0.35 -0.30
N GLN A 27 -14.33 0.52 0.50
CA GLN A 27 -15.32 1.50 0.00
C GLN A 27 -14.64 2.52 -0.91
N ALA A 28 -13.44 3.00 -0.54
CA ALA A 28 -12.66 3.90 -1.38
C ALA A 28 -12.30 3.25 -2.73
N VAL A 29 -11.81 1.99 -2.74
CA VAL A 29 -11.56 1.24 -3.97
C VAL A 29 -12.82 1.08 -4.81
N SER A 30 -13.96 0.80 -4.17
CA SER A 30 -15.25 0.64 -4.88
C SER A 30 -15.70 1.94 -5.54
N LYS A 31 -15.52 3.09 -4.87
CA LYS A 31 -15.84 4.42 -5.40
C LYS A 31 -14.89 4.77 -6.57
N VAL A 32 -13.59 4.55 -6.45
CA VAL A 32 -12.62 4.73 -7.54
C VAL A 32 -13.00 3.85 -8.74
N LYS A 33 -13.27 2.56 -8.50
CA LYS A 33 -13.69 1.63 -9.55
C LYS A 33 -14.93 2.11 -10.29
N TRP A 34 -15.86 2.75 -9.60
CA TRP A 34 -17.07 3.35 -10.20
C TRP A 34 -16.72 4.59 -11.02
N LEU A 35 -15.95 5.54 -10.47
CA LEU A 35 -15.55 6.79 -11.14
C LEU A 35 -14.79 6.55 -12.44
N PHE A 36 -13.97 5.52 -12.51
CA PHE A 36 -13.21 5.13 -13.70
C PHE A 36 -13.95 4.12 -14.60
N SER A 37 -15.13 3.65 -14.21
CA SER A 37 -15.82 2.53 -14.87
C SER A 37 -14.92 1.29 -15.03
N ALA A 38 -13.95 1.09 -14.13
CA ALA A 38 -12.94 0.04 -14.23
C ALA A 38 -13.51 -1.35 -13.94
N ARG A 39 -12.99 -2.39 -14.64
CA ARG A 39 -13.34 -3.80 -14.38
C ARG A 39 -12.73 -4.32 -13.09
N LYS A 40 -11.49 -3.91 -12.79
CA LYS A 40 -10.71 -4.38 -11.65
C LYS A 40 -10.02 -3.22 -10.95
N ALA A 41 -10.03 -3.25 -9.61
CA ALA A 41 -9.29 -2.33 -8.76
C ALA A 41 -8.88 -3.03 -7.47
N GLY A 42 -7.78 -2.56 -6.84
CA GLY A 42 -7.30 -3.05 -5.55
C GLY A 42 -6.31 -2.08 -4.94
N HIS A 43 -6.22 -2.01 -3.61
CA HIS A 43 -5.29 -1.14 -2.89
C HIS A 43 -4.05 -1.89 -2.38
N THR A 44 -3.00 -1.15 -2.03
CA THR A 44 -1.71 -1.67 -1.56
C THR A 44 -1.48 -1.46 -0.06
N GLY A 45 -2.50 -1.66 0.75
CA GLY A 45 -2.40 -1.53 2.21
C GLY A 45 -3.61 -0.84 2.80
N THR A 46 -4.23 -1.49 3.77
CA THR A 46 -5.45 -1.00 4.42
C THR A 46 -5.17 0.26 5.24
N LEU A 47 -6.10 1.20 5.17
CA LEU A 47 -6.30 2.28 6.14
C LEU A 47 -7.65 2.05 6.82
N ASP A 48 -7.68 2.22 8.14
CA ASP A 48 -8.91 2.14 8.93
C ASP A 48 -9.86 3.30 8.57
N PRO A 49 -11.16 3.24 8.91
CA PRO A 49 -12.10 4.35 8.64
C PRO A 49 -11.68 5.67 9.30
N MET A 50 -11.14 5.59 10.53
CA MET A 50 -10.64 6.75 11.27
C MET A 50 -9.32 7.32 10.73
N ALA A 51 -8.66 6.62 9.79
CA ALA A 51 -7.42 7.07 9.18
C ALA A 51 -7.68 7.72 7.81
N SER A 52 -6.90 8.76 7.48
CA SER A 52 -6.90 9.43 6.18
C SER A 52 -5.57 9.27 5.45
N GLY A 53 -5.46 9.88 4.29
CA GLY A 53 -4.21 10.05 3.56
C GLY A 53 -3.97 9.06 2.44
N LEU A 54 -2.73 8.90 2.05
CA LEU A 54 -2.30 8.22 0.84
C LEU A 54 -2.74 6.76 0.77
N LEU A 55 -3.59 6.44 -0.19
CA LEU A 55 -4.04 5.09 -0.52
C LEU A 55 -3.77 4.80 -2.01
N PRO A 56 -2.64 4.17 -2.35
CA PRO A 56 -2.37 3.78 -3.72
C PRO A 56 -3.32 2.67 -4.16
N ILE A 57 -3.98 2.88 -5.31
CA ILE A 57 -4.99 1.97 -5.88
C ILE A 57 -4.56 1.57 -7.29
N GLY A 58 -4.33 0.27 -7.49
CA GLY A 58 -4.12 -0.28 -8.83
C GLY A 58 -5.43 -0.52 -9.55
N LEU A 59 -5.49 -0.15 -10.82
CA LEU A 59 -6.58 -0.42 -11.74
C LEU A 59 -6.12 -1.41 -12.82
N GLY A 60 -6.98 -2.37 -13.15
CA GLY A 60 -6.72 -3.38 -14.17
C GLY A 60 -5.42 -4.15 -13.95
N GLU A 61 -4.52 -4.09 -14.93
CA GLU A 61 -3.23 -4.78 -14.93
C GLU A 61 -2.32 -4.37 -13.76
N ALA A 62 -2.35 -3.10 -13.33
CA ALA A 62 -1.54 -2.63 -12.19
C ALA A 62 -1.81 -3.42 -10.90
N THR A 63 -3.01 -3.99 -10.74
CA THR A 63 -3.33 -4.83 -9.58
C THR A 63 -2.45 -6.08 -9.46
N LYS A 64 -1.82 -6.51 -10.55
CA LYS A 64 -0.92 -7.66 -10.55
C LYS A 64 0.40 -7.38 -9.82
N PHE A 65 0.77 -6.10 -9.70
CA PHE A 65 2.03 -5.64 -9.14
C PHE A 65 1.88 -5.03 -7.73
N SER A 66 0.68 -5.05 -7.16
CA SER A 66 0.38 -4.48 -5.83
C SER A 66 1.28 -5.00 -4.72
N GLN A 67 1.75 -6.25 -4.80
CA GLN A 67 2.62 -6.87 -3.80
C GLN A 67 3.95 -6.13 -3.61
N PHE A 68 4.51 -5.52 -4.66
CA PHE A 68 5.80 -4.82 -4.57
C PHE A 68 5.71 -3.55 -3.71
N LEU A 69 4.53 -2.91 -3.65
CA LEU A 69 4.30 -1.77 -2.76
C LEU A 69 3.76 -2.20 -1.37
N LEU A 70 3.12 -3.38 -1.26
CA LEU A 70 2.68 -3.89 0.04
C LEU A 70 3.85 -4.05 1.02
N ASP A 71 5.01 -4.43 0.50
CA ASP A 71 6.22 -4.70 1.28
C ASP A 71 7.04 -3.43 1.58
N ALA A 72 6.74 -2.32 0.94
CA ALA A 72 7.45 -1.07 1.13
C ALA A 72 7.19 -0.44 2.51
N GLU A 73 8.10 0.43 2.96
CA GLU A 73 7.93 1.29 4.13
C GLU A 73 6.72 2.21 4.01
N LYS A 74 6.19 2.64 5.15
CA LYS A 74 5.10 3.61 5.23
C LYS A 74 5.45 4.71 6.23
N GLY A 75 5.08 5.94 5.88
CA GLY A 75 5.17 7.09 6.76
C GLY A 75 3.79 7.55 7.20
N TYR A 76 3.67 7.85 8.48
CA TYR A 76 2.42 8.28 9.09
C TYR A 76 2.64 9.53 9.94
N ARG A 77 1.62 10.39 9.95
CA ARG A 77 1.40 11.35 11.02
C ARG A 77 0.32 10.80 11.94
N ALA A 78 0.60 10.76 13.25
CA ALA A 78 -0.29 10.19 14.25
C ALA A 78 -0.43 11.14 15.43
N SER A 79 -1.66 11.30 15.92
CA SER A 79 -1.96 12.00 17.16
C SER A 79 -2.34 10.97 18.22
N LEU A 80 -1.57 10.90 19.29
CA LEU A 80 -1.79 10.01 20.42
C LEU A 80 -2.44 10.81 21.56
N ARG A 81 -3.60 10.36 22.03
CA ARG A 81 -4.20 10.93 23.24
C ARG A 81 -3.69 10.16 24.46
N LEU A 82 -2.92 10.84 25.29
CA LEU A 82 -2.41 10.32 26.55
C LEU A 82 -3.51 10.33 27.63
N GLY A 83 -3.38 9.48 28.64
CA GLY A 83 -4.24 9.43 29.81
C GLY A 83 -5.50 8.59 29.67
N ALA A 84 -5.70 7.88 28.55
CA ALA A 84 -6.82 6.96 28.39
C ALA A 84 -6.47 5.82 27.43
N THR A 85 -6.94 4.60 27.73
CA THR A 85 -6.89 3.45 26.84
C THR A 85 -8.28 3.09 26.34
N THR A 86 -8.38 2.46 25.17
CA THR A 86 -9.65 2.02 24.57
C THR A 86 -9.59 0.56 24.16
N ASN A 87 -10.74 -0.07 23.98
CA ASN A 87 -10.82 -1.49 23.56
C ASN A 87 -10.39 -1.74 22.11
N THR A 88 -10.30 -0.70 21.28
CA THR A 88 -9.81 -0.78 19.89
C THR A 88 -8.40 -0.23 19.69
N GLY A 89 -7.83 0.44 20.70
CA GLY A 89 -6.56 1.16 20.65
C GLY A 89 -6.66 2.49 19.87
N ASP A 90 -7.87 2.94 19.53
CA ASP A 90 -8.14 4.19 18.81
C ASP A 90 -9.38 4.92 19.38
N SER A 91 -9.69 6.10 18.84
CA SER A 91 -10.79 6.95 19.30
C SER A 91 -12.19 6.44 18.94
N GLU A 92 -12.33 5.39 18.11
CA GLU A 92 -13.62 4.77 17.80
C GLU A 92 -14.05 3.77 18.90
N GLY A 93 -13.13 3.37 19.79
CA GLY A 93 -13.37 2.42 20.84
C GLY A 93 -13.93 3.02 22.13
N GLU A 94 -14.50 2.14 22.99
CA GLU A 94 -14.91 2.49 24.34
C GLU A 94 -13.68 2.66 25.25
N ILE A 95 -13.71 3.68 26.11
CA ILE A 95 -12.64 3.91 27.08
C ILE A 95 -12.67 2.80 28.13
N LEU A 96 -11.53 2.11 28.28
CA LEU A 96 -11.33 1.08 29.28
C LEU A 96 -10.80 1.65 30.60
N GLU A 97 -9.84 2.58 30.51
CA GLU A 97 -9.17 3.15 31.67
C GLU A 97 -8.82 4.63 31.44
N ARG A 98 -8.85 5.43 32.51
CA ARG A 98 -8.35 6.80 32.54
C ARG A 98 -7.30 6.94 33.62
N ARG A 99 -6.19 7.62 33.31
CA ARG A 99 -5.11 7.95 34.27
C ARG A 99 -4.73 9.42 34.15
N PRO A 100 -4.27 10.04 35.23
CA PRO A 100 -3.72 11.39 35.18
C PRO A 100 -2.50 11.43 34.23
N VAL A 101 -2.35 12.53 33.51
CA VAL A 101 -1.18 12.76 32.65
C VAL A 101 -0.29 13.78 33.36
N THR A 102 0.84 13.31 33.84
CA THR A 102 1.90 14.15 34.43
C THR A 102 3.17 14.12 33.58
N VAL A 103 3.03 13.61 32.38
CA VAL A 103 4.13 13.41 31.41
C VAL A 103 4.65 14.76 30.93
N THR A 104 5.98 14.90 30.91
CA THR A 104 6.68 16.07 30.36
C THR A 104 7.29 15.77 29.00
N ALA A 105 7.77 16.80 28.28
CA ALA A 105 8.49 16.63 27.03
C ALA A 105 9.80 15.82 27.23
N GLU A 106 10.45 15.97 28.39
CA GLU A 106 11.64 15.21 28.75
C GLU A 106 11.34 13.72 28.96
N ASP A 107 10.16 13.38 29.52
CA ASP A 107 9.74 11.99 29.66
C ASP A 107 9.52 11.35 28.29
N ILE A 108 8.87 12.07 27.37
CA ILE A 108 8.66 11.63 26.00
C ILE A 108 10.02 11.40 25.30
N ALA A 109 10.92 12.39 25.39
CA ALA A 109 12.25 12.29 24.78
C ALA A 109 13.08 11.10 25.31
N ARG A 110 12.89 10.73 26.58
CA ARG A 110 13.56 9.59 27.20
C ARG A 110 12.96 8.25 26.77
N VAL A 111 11.65 8.17 26.55
CA VAL A 111 10.94 6.92 26.26
C VAL A 111 11.00 6.56 24.78
N LEU A 112 10.82 7.51 23.87
CA LEU A 112 10.72 7.24 22.43
C LEU A 112 11.92 6.48 21.81
N PRO A 113 13.18 6.68 22.23
CA PRO A 113 14.31 5.91 21.70
C PRO A 113 14.19 4.40 21.83
N SER A 114 13.44 3.90 22.83
CA SER A 114 13.23 2.45 23.03
C SER A 114 12.34 1.80 21.95
N PHE A 115 11.65 2.60 21.15
CA PHE A 115 10.80 2.14 20.05
C PHE A 115 11.49 2.11 18.70
N PHE A 116 12.73 2.60 18.58
CA PHE A 116 13.48 2.52 17.34
C PHE A 116 13.99 1.11 17.03
N GLY A 117 14.10 0.81 15.75
CA GLY A 117 14.67 -0.44 15.24
C GLY A 117 13.67 -1.59 15.26
N ALA A 118 14.20 -2.81 15.41
CA ALA A 118 13.41 -4.03 15.39
C ALA A 118 12.52 -4.14 16.64
N GLN A 119 11.24 -4.29 16.43
CA GLN A 119 10.22 -4.44 17.47
C GLN A 119 9.37 -5.67 17.22
N THR A 120 8.62 -6.08 18.23
CA THR A 120 7.64 -7.17 18.12
C THR A 120 6.27 -6.64 18.50
N GLN A 121 5.29 -6.78 17.61
CA GLN A 121 3.90 -6.40 17.87
C GLN A 121 2.96 -7.60 17.76
N ILE A 122 1.97 -7.68 18.66
CA ILE A 122 0.82 -8.55 18.50
C ILE A 122 -0.26 -7.77 17.74
N PRO A 123 -0.66 -8.22 16.52
CA PRO A 123 -1.69 -7.53 15.74
C PRO A 123 -2.99 -7.37 16.54
N PRO A 124 -3.70 -6.24 16.47
CA PRO A 124 -4.94 -6.05 17.22
C PRO A 124 -6.07 -6.92 16.66
N MET A 125 -7.05 -7.27 17.50
CA MET A 125 -8.25 -8.02 17.06
C MET A 125 -9.04 -7.25 16.00
N HIS A 126 -9.07 -5.94 16.07
CA HIS A 126 -9.67 -5.05 15.07
C HIS A 126 -8.74 -4.84 13.87
N SER A 127 -8.38 -5.94 13.16
CA SER A 127 -7.53 -5.91 11.98
C SER A 127 -8.08 -6.74 10.81
N ALA A 128 -7.60 -6.45 9.60
CA ALA A 128 -7.96 -7.18 8.38
C ALA A 128 -7.18 -8.50 8.20
N LEU A 129 -6.31 -8.86 9.15
CA LEU A 129 -5.62 -10.14 9.15
C LEU A 129 -6.62 -11.30 9.19
N LYS A 130 -6.37 -12.31 8.36
CA LYS A 130 -7.25 -13.48 8.28
C LYS A 130 -6.70 -14.66 9.07
N VAL A 131 -7.55 -15.26 9.88
CA VAL A 131 -7.33 -16.55 10.54
C VAL A 131 -8.43 -17.49 10.08
N ALA A 132 -8.08 -18.66 9.59
CA ALA A 132 -9.04 -19.62 9.00
C ALA A 132 -9.95 -19.00 7.91
N GLY A 133 -9.39 -18.07 7.09
CA GLY A 133 -10.11 -17.42 5.99
C GLY A 133 -11.00 -16.23 6.39
N LYS A 134 -11.26 -16.01 7.69
CA LYS A 134 -12.09 -14.94 8.23
C LYS A 134 -11.23 -13.85 8.85
N PRO A 135 -11.47 -12.54 8.59
CA PRO A 135 -10.69 -11.47 9.17
C PRO A 135 -10.91 -11.33 10.68
N LEU A 136 -9.87 -10.93 11.42
CA LEU A 136 -9.90 -10.81 12.89
C LEU A 136 -10.98 -9.87 13.38
N TYR A 137 -11.23 -8.74 12.70
CA TYR A 137 -12.29 -7.81 13.09
C TYR A 137 -13.69 -8.44 13.09
N SER A 138 -13.92 -9.49 12.30
CA SER A 138 -15.21 -10.21 12.29
C SER A 138 -15.37 -11.04 13.56
N TYR A 139 -14.29 -11.67 14.06
CA TYR A 139 -14.29 -12.35 15.34
C TYR A 139 -14.48 -11.39 16.49
N ALA A 140 -13.80 -10.22 16.45
CA ALA A 140 -13.93 -9.19 17.47
C ALA A 140 -15.37 -8.69 17.61
N ARG A 141 -16.10 -8.49 16.51
CA ARG A 141 -17.52 -8.12 16.51
C ARG A 141 -18.44 -9.19 17.07
N GLU A 142 -18.03 -10.44 17.03
CA GLU A 142 -18.75 -11.58 17.62
C GLU A 142 -18.36 -11.80 19.11
N GLY A 143 -17.49 -10.94 19.68
CA GLY A 143 -16.97 -11.09 21.03
C GLY A 143 -15.97 -12.22 21.19
N VAL A 144 -15.47 -12.78 20.10
CA VAL A 144 -14.52 -13.91 20.10
C VAL A 144 -13.10 -13.38 20.02
N THR A 145 -12.27 -13.74 20.99
CA THR A 145 -10.83 -13.45 20.95
C THR A 145 -10.08 -14.63 20.36
N ILE A 146 -9.25 -14.35 19.34
CA ILE A 146 -8.38 -15.33 18.68
C ILE A 146 -6.95 -15.09 19.14
N GLU A 147 -6.21 -16.15 19.41
CA GLU A 147 -4.78 -16.08 19.64
C GLU A 147 -4.07 -15.55 18.39
N ARG A 148 -3.18 -14.57 18.57
CA ARG A 148 -2.46 -13.90 17.50
C ARG A 148 -0.97 -14.06 17.72
N GLN A 149 -0.28 -14.47 16.69
CA GLN A 149 1.18 -14.57 16.73
C GLN A 149 1.78 -13.16 16.66
N ALA A 150 2.76 -12.93 17.50
CA ALA A 150 3.60 -11.74 17.46
C ALA A 150 4.37 -11.69 16.12
N ARG A 151 4.58 -10.46 15.60
CA ARG A 151 5.25 -10.21 14.33
C ARG A 151 6.37 -9.22 14.52
N SER A 152 7.49 -9.49 13.85
CA SER A 152 8.58 -8.52 13.76
C SER A 152 8.17 -7.36 12.87
N ILE A 153 8.42 -6.16 13.36
CA ILE A 153 8.30 -4.89 12.65
C ILE A 153 9.59 -4.10 12.84
N VAL A 154 9.78 -3.07 12.05
CA VAL A 154 10.89 -2.13 12.21
C VAL A 154 10.31 -0.71 12.25
N ILE A 155 10.68 0.04 13.26
CA ILE A 155 10.41 1.48 13.34
C ILE A 155 11.70 2.18 12.92
N GLU A 156 11.69 2.77 11.73
CA GLU A 156 12.86 3.45 11.15
C GLU A 156 13.10 4.82 11.79
N ASP A 157 12.00 5.52 12.11
CA ASP A 157 12.07 6.86 12.66
C ASP A 157 10.78 7.21 13.42
N ILE A 158 10.92 7.97 14.52
CA ILE A 158 9.82 8.62 15.23
C ILE A 158 10.26 10.03 15.56
N GLN A 159 9.52 11.02 15.08
CA GLN A 159 9.75 12.44 15.35
C GLN A 159 8.56 13.01 16.10
N VAL A 160 8.81 13.69 17.22
CA VAL A 160 7.78 14.50 17.89
C VAL A 160 7.55 15.76 17.07
N ILE A 161 6.30 15.99 16.70
CA ILE A 161 5.88 17.21 15.98
C ILE A 161 5.42 18.25 17.02
N ASP A 162 4.59 17.81 17.95
CA ASP A 162 4.04 18.68 19.01
C ASP A 162 3.60 17.83 20.21
N PHE A 163 3.55 18.46 21.38
CA PHE A 163 2.95 17.90 22.59
C PHE A 163 2.19 18.96 23.34
N ASN A 164 0.88 18.90 23.30
CA ASN A 164 0.00 19.88 23.93
C ASN A 164 -1.31 19.23 24.41
N GLU A 165 -1.86 19.67 25.53
CA GLU A 165 -3.15 19.22 26.09
C GLU A 165 -3.34 17.70 26.12
N ASN A 166 -2.29 16.96 26.48
CA ASN A 166 -2.26 15.49 26.47
C ASN A 166 -2.39 14.84 25.07
N ILE A 167 -2.19 15.60 24.02
CA ILE A 167 -2.02 15.09 22.66
C ILE A 167 -0.54 15.11 22.29
N LEU A 168 -0.03 13.96 21.95
CA LEU A 168 1.32 13.79 21.41
C LEU A 168 1.22 13.54 19.90
N ASP A 169 1.60 14.54 19.11
CA ASP A 169 1.69 14.44 17.66
C ASP A 169 3.07 13.93 17.25
N ILE A 170 3.09 12.83 16.51
CA ILE A 170 4.33 12.22 16.02
C ILE A 170 4.26 11.97 14.52
N ARG A 171 5.43 11.95 13.87
CA ARG A 171 5.65 11.36 12.56
C ARG A 171 6.42 10.07 12.72
N VAL A 172 5.96 8.99 12.07
CA VAL A 172 6.56 7.65 12.17
C VAL A 172 6.86 7.11 10.79
N ARG A 173 8.09 6.61 10.56
CA ARG A 173 8.43 5.75 9.44
C ARG A 173 8.61 4.32 9.93
N CYS A 174 7.96 3.37 9.26
CA CYS A 174 7.98 1.98 9.72
C CYS A 174 7.82 0.99 8.57
N SER A 175 8.23 -0.25 8.85
CA SER A 175 8.07 -1.39 7.95
C SER A 175 6.60 -1.77 7.74
N LYS A 176 6.35 -2.59 6.72
CA LYS A 176 5.04 -3.22 6.53
C LYS A 176 4.54 -3.92 7.78
N GLY A 177 3.22 -3.93 7.95
CA GLY A 177 2.55 -4.69 9.02
C GLY A 177 2.56 -4.02 10.39
N THR A 178 3.18 -2.85 10.52
CA THR A 178 3.15 -2.05 11.75
C THR A 178 1.75 -1.49 11.99
N TYR A 179 1.23 -1.69 13.20
CA TYR A 179 -0.03 -1.12 13.66
C TYR A 179 0.27 0.11 14.54
N ILE A 180 -0.05 1.30 14.01
CA ILE A 180 0.20 2.56 14.73
C ILE A 180 -0.68 2.66 15.98
N ARG A 181 -1.84 1.99 16.01
CA ARG A 181 -2.68 1.87 17.22
C ARG A 181 -1.94 1.17 18.36
N VAL A 182 -1.29 0.04 18.06
CA VAL A 182 -0.49 -0.71 19.04
C VAL A 182 0.71 0.11 19.47
N LEU A 183 1.39 0.80 18.56
CA LEU A 183 2.49 1.70 18.91
C LEU A 183 2.03 2.82 19.86
N ALA A 184 0.83 3.37 19.64
CA ALA A 184 0.27 4.39 20.53
C ALA A 184 0.00 3.84 21.94
N GLU A 185 -0.57 2.62 22.04
CA GLU A 185 -0.78 1.93 23.32
C GLU A 185 0.54 1.65 24.03
N ASP A 186 1.55 1.14 23.32
CA ASP A 186 2.87 0.80 23.86
C ASP A 186 3.61 2.04 24.36
N ILE A 187 3.58 3.16 23.60
CA ILE A 187 4.15 4.44 24.03
C ILE A 187 3.43 4.94 25.31
N GLY A 188 2.09 4.90 25.33
CA GLY A 188 1.30 5.31 26.50
C GLY A 188 1.58 4.45 27.73
N ALA A 189 1.79 3.15 27.56
CA ALA A 189 2.15 2.24 28.62
C ALA A 189 3.56 2.53 29.17
N ALA A 190 4.54 2.79 28.29
CA ALA A 190 5.90 3.15 28.68
C ALA A 190 5.96 4.52 29.39
N LEU A 191 5.07 5.45 29.05
CA LEU A 191 4.91 6.74 29.76
C LEU A 191 4.12 6.59 31.08
N GLY A 192 3.52 5.41 31.36
CA GLY A 192 2.80 5.11 32.60
C GLY A 192 1.37 5.63 32.67
N CYS A 193 0.93 6.46 31.72
CA CYS A 193 -0.40 7.07 31.71
C CYS A 193 -1.42 6.38 30.78
N GLY A 194 -0.96 5.45 29.91
CA GLY A 194 -1.77 4.90 28.83
C GLY A 194 -2.02 5.90 27.70
N ALA A 195 -2.32 5.39 26.52
CA ALA A 195 -2.70 6.20 25.36
C ALA A 195 -3.57 5.39 24.40
N HIS A 196 -4.19 6.10 23.45
CA HIS A 196 -4.82 5.54 22.27
C HIS A 196 -4.61 6.46 21.07
N LEU A 197 -4.75 5.94 19.88
CA LEU A 197 -4.63 6.70 18.64
C LEU A 197 -5.86 7.59 18.44
N ALA A 198 -5.68 8.91 18.44
CA ALA A 198 -6.74 9.89 18.26
C ALA A 198 -6.95 10.27 16.78
N ALA A 199 -5.86 10.38 16.00
CA ALA A 199 -5.90 10.64 14.57
C ALA A 199 -4.74 9.95 13.87
N LEU A 200 -4.94 9.59 12.59
CA LEU A 200 -3.92 8.96 11.74
C LEU A 200 -4.05 9.46 10.31
N SER A 201 -2.93 9.86 9.73
CA SER A 201 -2.82 10.14 8.30
C SER A 201 -1.60 9.43 7.73
N ARG A 202 -1.77 8.66 6.64
CA ARG A 202 -0.62 8.09 5.93
C ARG A 202 -0.05 9.11 4.97
N GLU A 203 1.17 9.59 5.23
CA GLU A 203 1.85 10.60 4.43
C GLU A 203 2.66 10.00 3.29
N SER A 204 3.14 8.74 3.43
CA SER A 204 3.91 8.07 2.39
C SER A 204 3.73 6.55 2.37
N ALA A 205 3.98 5.94 1.20
CA ALA A 205 4.01 4.50 0.99
C ALA A 205 5.01 4.18 -0.14
N GLY A 206 6.14 3.55 0.20
CA GLY A 206 7.24 3.38 -0.74
C GLY A 206 7.74 4.73 -1.26
N GLY A 207 7.89 4.86 -2.57
CA GLY A 207 8.33 6.11 -3.21
C GLY A 207 7.25 7.17 -3.39
N PHE A 208 5.99 6.93 -2.97
CA PHE A 208 4.87 7.87 -3.14
C PHE A 208 4.61 8.68 -1.89
N THR A 209 4.16 9.93 -2.08
CA THR A 209 3.81 10.87 -1.03
C THR A 209 2.36 11.34 -1.14
N LEU A 210 1.79 11.80 -0.02
CA LEU A 210 0.43 12.33 0.01
C LEU A 210 0.25 13.59 -0.85
N SER A 211 1.30 14.37 -1.05
CA SER A 211 1.27 15.57 -1.91
C SER A 211 1.03 15.26 -3.40
N GLU A 212 1.28 14.03 -3.83
CA GLU A 212 1.01 13.53 -5.19
C GLU A 212 -0.39 12.94 -5.34
N ALA A 213 -1.13 12.81 -4.23
CA ALA A 213 -2.43 12.16 -4.22
C ALA A 213 -3.56 13.13 -4.61
N VAL A 214 -4.59 12.58 -5.23
CA VAL A 214 -5.80 13.29 -5.63
C VAL A 214 -6.96 12.94 -4.71
N SER A 215 -7.76 13.94 -4.32
CA SER A 215 -8.96 13.74 -3.50
C SER A 215 -10.16 13.24 -4.33
N PHE A 216 -11.19 12.70 -3.65
CA PHE A 216 -12.45 12.39 -4.32
C PHE A 216 -13.13 13.65 -4.88
N ASP A 217 -13.08 14.77 -4.17
CA ASP A 217 -13.69 16.02 -4.61
C ASP A 217 -13.09 16.46 -5.94
N THR A 218 -11.76 16.40 -6.08
CA THR A 218 -11.09 16.65 -7.35
C THR A 218 -11.50 15.65 -8.43
N LEU A 219 -11.47 14.35 -8.12
CA LEU A 219 -11.83 13.31 -9.11
C LEU A 219 -13.27 13.46 -9.63
N GLU A 220 -14.20 13.89 -8.79
CA GLU A 220 -15.61 14.06 -9.17
C GLU A 220 -15.83 15.23 -10.12
N THR A 221 -14.99 16.26 -10.07
CA THR A 221 -15.07 17.41 -11.01
C THR A 221 -14.44 17.12 -12.36
N LEU A 222 -13.51 16.17 -12.45
CA LEU A 222 -12.79 15.83 -13.67
C LEU A 222 -13.66 15.04 -14.65
N SER A 223 -13.42 15.23 -15.96
CA SER A 223 -13.92 14.35 -17.00
C SER A 223 -13.30 12.94 -16.87
N LEU A 224 -13.85 11.94 -17.54
CA LEU A 224 -13.24 10.60 -17.53
C LEU A 224 -11.85 10.61 -18.17
N GLU A 225 -11.64 11.41 -19.20
CA GLU A 225 -10.35 11.54 -19.89
C GLU A 225 -9.30 12.15 -18.95
N ASP A 226 -9.64 13.22 -18.24
CA ASP A 226 -8.73 13.84 -17.27
C ASP A 226 -8.42 12.90 -16.09
N ARG A 227 -9.40 12.11 -15.63
CA ARG A 227 -9.15 11.06 -14.62
C ARG A 227 -8.17 10.02 -15.14
N MET A 228 -8.30 9.62 -16.40
CA MET A 228 -7.36 8.65 -17.01
C MET A 228 -5.96 9.24 -17.12
N ALA A 229 -5.82 10.53 -17.44
CA ALA A 229 -4.53 11.23 -17.48
C ALA A 229 -3.86 11.36 -16.10
N ALA A 230 -4.64 11.32 -15.02
CA ALA A 230 -4.12 11.33 -13.64
C ALA A 230 -3.57 9.97 -13.17
N LEU A 231 -3.67 8.92 -13.97
CA LEU A 231 -3.14 7.61 -13.62
C LEU A 231 -1.63 7.54 -13.91
N LEU A 232 -0.88 7.05 -12.94
CA LEU A 232 0.49 6.64 -13.13
C LEU A 232 0.57 5.34 -13.95
N PRO A 233 1.72 5.05 -14.60
CA PRO A 233 1.92 3.82 -15.36
C PRO A 233 1.68 2.54 -14.56
N ILE A 234 1.46 1.43 -15.26
CA ILE A 234 1.16 0.10 -14.66
C ILE A 234 2.29 -0.38 -13.76
N ASP A 235 3.53 -0.07 -14.10
CA ASP A 235 4.75 -0.46 -13.38
C ASP A 235 5.07 0.42 -12.17
N ALA A 236 4.28 1.45 -11.89
CA ALA A 236 4.52 2.38 -10.80
C ALA A 236 4.64 1.69 -9.42
N PHE A 237 3.95 0.56 -9.21
CA PHE A 237 4.10 -0.21 -7.97
C PHE A 237 5.42 -0.95 -7.81
N ALA A 238 6.18 -1.11 -8.89
CA ALA A 238 7.42 -1.87 -8.91
C ALA A 238 8.67 -0.98 -9.10
N THR A 239 8.55 0.34 -8.88
CA THR A 239 9.64 1.30 -9.13
C THR A 239 10.89 1.09 -8.27
N SER A 240 10.78 0.36 -7.16
CA SER A 240 11.92 -0.07 -6.35
C SER A 240 12.80 -1.14 -7.01
N LEU A 241 12.29 -1.81 -8.06
CA LEU A 241 13.05 -2.81 -8.81
C LEU A 241 13.83 -2.15 -9.94
N ASP A 242 15.02 -2.67 -10.24
CA ASP A 242 15.82 -2.24 -11.35
C ASP A 242 15.15 -2.48 -12.70
N ARG A 243 15.46 -1.64 -13.67
CA ARG A 243 14.92 -1.71 -15.03
C ARG A 243 15.79 -2.58 -15.91
N MET A 244 15.16 -3.54 -16.62
CA MET A 244 15.79 -4.37 -17.63
C MET A 244 15.08 -4.20 -18.97
N VAL A 245 15.84 -3.97 -20.04
CA VAL A 245 15.28 -3.87 -21.41
C VAL A 245 15.76 -5.08 -22.19
N LEU A 246 14.83 -5.84 -22.73
CA LEU A 246 15.07 -7.01 -23.55
C LEU A 246 15.03 -6.63 -25.03
N ASP A 247 15.87 -7.30 -25.82
CA ASP A 247 15.73 -7.27 -27.26
C ASP A 247 14.45 -8.02 -27.73
N PRO A 248 14.04 -7.87 -29.00
CA PRO A 248 12.79 -8.49 -29.51
C PRO A 248 12.78 -10.03 -29.42
N ALA A 249 13.93 -10.71 -29.55
CA ALA A 249 14.00 -12.16 -29.46
C ALA A 249 13.85 -12.61 -27.97
N GLN A 250 14.53 -11.94 -27.06
CA GLN A 250 14.42 -12.15 -25.62
C GLN A 250 13.01 -11.86 -25.10
N ALA A 251 12.40 -10.75 -25.55
CA ALA A 251 11.05 -10.37 -25.20
C ALA A 251 10.03 -11.44 -25.64
N ARG A 252 10.14 -11.96 -26.85
CA ARG A 252 9.31 -13.09 -27.32
C ARG A 252 9.46 -14.33 -26.45
N ARG A 253 10.69 -14.69 -26.08
CA ARG A 253 10.93 -15.85 -25.20
C ARG A 253 10.23 -15.71 -23.87
N ILE A 254 10.39 -14.56 -23.20
CA ILE A 254 9.82 -14.37 -21.86
C ILE A 254 8.29 -14.35 -21.88
N VAL A 255 7.65 -13.74 -22.89
CA VAL A 255 6.17 -13.68 -23.03
C VAL A 255 5.57 -15.05 -23.34
N THR A 256 6.30 -15.93 -24.02
CA THR A 256 5.88 -17.31 -24.28
C THR A 256 6.19 -18.28 -23.14
N GLY A 257 6.72 -17.78 -22.01
CA GLY A 257 7.02 -18.58 -20.81
C GLY A 257 8.38 -19.28 -20.85
N LEU A 258 9.23 -18.97 -21.84
CA LEU A 258 10.59 -19.50 -21.93
C LEU A 258 11.56 -18.63 -21.12
N THR A 259 12.61 -19.23 -20.61
CA THR A 259 13.70 -18.51 -19.94
C THR A 259 14.59 -17.78 -20.93
N VAL A 260 15.18 -16.67 -20.48
CA VAL A 260 16.14 -15.87 -21.29
C VAL A 260 17.52 -15.98 -20.59
N PRO A 261 18.56 -16.47 -21.30
CA PRO A 261 19.92 -16.48 -20.78
C PRO A 261 20.48 -15.06 -20.63
N LEU A 262 20.94 -14.71 -19.44
CA LEU A 262 21.53 -13.40 -19.09
C LEU A 262 22.69 -13.64 -18.09
N PRO A 263 23.78 -14.28 -18.50
CA PRO A 263 24.82 -14.79 -17.59
C PRO A 263 25.57 -13.69 -16.81
N GLU A 264 25.55 -12.45 -17.30
CA GLU A 264 26.26 -11.32 -16.68
C GLU A 264 25.35 -10.46 -15.79
N VAL A 265 24.05 -10.80 -15.69
CA VAL A 265 23.08 -10.05 -14.89
C VAL A 265 23.01 -10.65 -13.48
N GLN A 266 23.06 -9.79 -12.46
CA GLN A 266 22.94 -10.21 -11.06
C GLN A 266 21.59 -10.86 -10.77
N ASP A 267 21.59 -11.84 -9.87
CA ASP A 267 20.36 -12.47 -9.40
C ASP A 267 19.47 -11.45 -8.68
N GLY A 268 18.16 -11.47 -8.97
CA GLY A 268 17.20 -10.54 -8.40
C GLY A 268 15.95 -10.34 -9.23
N LEU A 269 15.08 -9.47 -8.74
CA LEU A 269 13.85 -9.07 -9.41
C LEU A 269 14.07 -7.81 -10.25
N TYR A 270 13.49 -7.80 -11.45
CA TYR A 270 13.64 -6.71 -12.42
C TYR A 270 12.30 -6.32 -13.01
N ARG A 271 12.12 -5.02 -13.26
CA ARG A 271 11.08 -4.53 -14.18
C ARG A 271 11.53 -4.79 -15.61
N VAL A 272 10.82 -5.63 -16.30
CA VAL A 272 11.18 -6.09 -17.64
C VAL A 272 10.40 -5.32 -18.69
N TYR A 273 11.13 -4.81 -19.68
CA TYR A 273 10.58 -4.04 -20.80
C TYR A 273 11.05 -4.65 -22.12
N ALA A 274 10.22 -4.59 -23.12
CA ALA A 274 10.66 -4.73 -24.51
C ALA A 274 10.98 -3.35 -25.08
N ALA A 275 12.00 -3.27 -25.93
CA ALA A 275 12.51 -2.01 -26.45
C ALA A 275 11.43 -1.17 -27.19
N LEU A 276 10.48 -1.81 -27.88
CA LEU A 276 9.42 -1.17 -28.66
C LEU A 276 8.03 -1.23 -27.97
N GLU A 277 7.77 -2.23 -27.13
CA GLU A 277 6.43 -2.53 -26.61
C GLU A 277 6.22 -2.04 -25.18
N GLY A 278 7.27 -1.55 -24.52
CA GLY A 278 7.20 -1.01 -23.17
C GLY A 278 7.23 -2.09 -22.07
N PHE A 279 6.51 -1.86 -20.97
CA PHE A 279 6.55 -2.71 -19.78
C PHE A 279 5.87 -4.07 -20.02
N LEU A 280 6.65 -5.14 -19.89
CA LEU A 280 6.19 -6.53 -20.00
C LEU A 280 5.73 -7.10 -18.65
N GLY A 281 6.37 -6.67 -17.55
CA GLY A 281 6.09 -7.20 -16.23
C GLY A 281 7.32 -7.25 -15.33
N VAL A 282 7.26 -8.12 -14.32
CA VAL A 282 8.40 -8.41 -13.45
C VAL A 282 8.94 -9.79 -13.74
N GLY A 283 10.24 -9.88 -13.92
CA GLY A 283 11.02 -11.11 -14.05
C GLY A 283 12.01 -11.27 -12.90
N GLU A 284 12.51 -12.46 -12.74
CA GLU A 284 13.55 -12.82 -11.80
C GLU A 284 14.72 -13.47 -12.52
N VAL A 285 15.91 -12.96 -12.24
CA VAL A 285 17.16 -13.59 -12.66
C VAL A 285 17.65 -14.49 -11.54
N GLU A 286 17.90 -15.73 -11.86
CA GLU A 286 18.48 -16.73 -10.95
C GLU A 286 19.47 -17.58 -11.72
N GLY A 287 20.75 -17.58 -11.31
CA GLY A 287 21.83 -18.29 -11.98
C GLY A 287 22.03 -17.90 -13.44
N GLY A 288 21.88 -16.61 -13.77
CA GLY A 288 22.01 -16.08 -15.12
C GLY A 288 20.86 -16.41 -16.07
N LEU A 289 19.70 -16.85 -15.55
CA LEU A 289 18.50 -17.15 -16.32
C LEU A 289 17.34 -16.26 -15.86
N LEU A 290 16.83 -15.41 -16.74
CA LEU A 290 15.62 -14.63 -16.48
C LEU A 290 14.37 -15.49 -16.69
N LYS A 291 13.51 -15.52 -15.68
CA LYS A 291 12.19 -16.17 -15.66
C LYS A 291 11.09 -15.13 -15.44
N ALA A 292 9.93 -15.30 -16.07
CA ALA A 292 8.77 -14.45 -15.81
C ALA A 292 8.20 -14.74 -14.40
N ARG A 293 8.05 -13.70 -13.57
CA ARG A 293 7.35 -13.78 -12.29
C ARG A 293 5.91 -13.31 -12.42
N ARG A 294 5.70 -12.19 -13.10
CA ARG A 294 4.36 -11.61 -13.32
C ARG A 294 4.37 -10.78 -14.59
N LEU A 295 3.64 -11.19 -15.60
CA LEU A 295 3.53 -10.45 -16.88
C LEU A 295 2.20 -9.72 -16.98
N THR A 296 2.20 -8.61 -17.73
CA THR A 296 0.99 -7.96 -18.20
C THR A 296 0.34 -8.82 -19.28
N THR A 297 -1.00 -8.75 -19.40
CA THR A 297 -1.72 -9.37 -20.52
C THR A 297 -1.98 -8.39 -21.65
N GLN A 298 -1.78 -7.10 -21.40
CA GLN A 298 -1.82 -6.06 -22.41
C GLN A 298 -0.38 -5.75 -22.82
N LEU A 299 0.11 -6.44 -23.82
CA LEU A 299 1.20 -5.90 -24.64
C LEU A 299 0.61 -4.68 -25.34
N GLN A 300 1.10 -3.47 -25.00
CA GLN A 300 0.78 -2.29 -25.78
C GLN A 300 1.27 -2.57 -27.20
N GLY A 301 0.33 -2.84 -28.10
CA GLY A 301 0.64 -3.16 -29.48
C GLY A 301 0.54 -4.64 -29.87
N LYS A 302 -0.45 -5.41 -29.35
CA LYS A 302 -0.74 -6.75 -29.90
C LYS A 302 -0.81 -6.76 -31.43
N GLU A 303 -1.36 -5.71 -32.03
CA GLU A 303 -1.38 -5.54 -33.49
C GLU A 303 0.02 -5.33 -34.11
N GLN A 304 0.97 -4.70 -33.37
CA GLN A 304 2.34 -4.55 -33.85
C GLN A 304 3.16 -5.83 -33.69
N MET A 305 2.92 -6.63 -32.67
CA MET A 305 3.60 -7.93 -32.51
C MET A 305 3.12 -8.96 -33.54
N GLU A 306 1.83 -9.02 -33.82
CA GLU A 306 1.30 -9.88 -34.87
C GLU A 306 1.85 -9.47 -36.27
N ASN A 307 2.00 -8.17 -36.54
CA ASN A 307 2.61 -7.65 -37.75
C ASN A 307 4.13 -7.87 -37.82
N CYS A 308 4.86 -7.82 -36.69
CA CYS A 308 6.27 -8.22 -36.65
C CYS A 308 6.47 -9.73 -36.78
N LEU A 309 5.52 -10.54 -36.37
CA LEU A 309 5.54 -12.01 -36.52
C LEU A 309 5.18 -12.45 -37.94
N SER A 310 4.42 -11.63 -38.68
CA SER A 310 3.94 -11.92 -40.03
C SER A 310 4.83 -11.34 -41.16
N ASN A 311 5.85 -10.53 -40.84
CA ASN A 311 6.73 -9.93 -41.88
C ASN A 311 8.22 -10.28 -41.66
N PRO A 312 8.73 -11.39 -42.21
CA PRO A 312 10.14 -11.77 -42.10
C PRO A 312 11.08 -10.96 -43.04
N ALA A 313 10.62 -9.88 -43.66
CA ALA A 313 11.35 -9.14 -44.67
C ALA A 313 11.72 -7.73 -44.25
N VAL A 314 12.55 -7.57 -43.21
CA VAL A 314 13.46 -6.39 -43.06
C VAL A 314 14.75 -6.88 -42.37
N THR A 315 15.54 -7.66 -43.11
CA THR A 315 16.98 -7.78 -42.96
C THR A 315 17.57 -7.73 -44.38
N GLY A 316 17.93 -6.53 -44.77
CA GLY A 316 18.70 -6.21 -45.94
C GLY A 316 19.58 -5.02 -45.59
#